data_f56a2f5344530ee6f06bf967bd87945e
#
_entry.id   f56a2f5344530ee6f06bf967bd87945e
#
_cell.length_a   1.000
_cell.length_b   1.000
_cell.length_c   1.000
_cell.angle_alpha   90.00
_cell.angle_beta   90.00
_cell.angle_gamma   90.00
#
_symmetry.space_group_name_H-M   'P 1'
#
loop_
_entity.id
_entity.type
_entity.pdbx_description
1 polymer ?
#
loop_
_entity_poly.entity_id
_entity_poly.type
_entity_poly.pdbx_seq_one_letter_code
_entity_poly.pdbx_strand_id
1 'polypeptide(L)'
;MPGCKLKKPVHGMAAMLFPIVFFLQSFAQASVLREKPNIILILADDMGYGGVSCFDNQYFKTPEIDRLASEGLILTDFHSNGTVCSPTRAALMTGRYQHRSGCHVVINADRTHEDHNRGLPDEEWTMAEALRSGGYTTAVFGKWHLGYKPEFNPIRHGFDQFNGFISGNIDAHSHFDRVLVKDWWQNDQIKDEAGYHTDLITEHTLAFIRTHKDKPFFIYAAHGTPHSPNQARGSKVKRGPEKGNIPEWGEPGMQYSNNPKDENWLIKHFILPLDEGVGRIRREIEKLGLAENTLIWFFSDNGGTRGNQTTSPKTRGGKASVYEGGHRVPAVVWAPGRLTPGVCSELIVGMDIMPTTLSLADIKMPDTPVLDGIDVGPALLKSQSLPTRPVLWGRTPQGALRIGPWKLVGNELYNLSEDPKETKDLASIYPQRVSKMAKQRKGIFEQAIRDSPYD
;
A
#
# COMPACT_ATOMS: atom_id res chain seq x y z
N MET A 1 2.74 -90.77 26.61
CA MET A 1 3.82 -91.46 27.29
C MET A 1 5.14 -90.79 26.95
N PRO A 2 6.11 -90.67 27.84
CA PRO A 2 6.15 -90.07 29.20
C PRO A 2 6.98 -88.77 29.18
N GLY A 3 6.86 -87.80 29.97
CA GLY A 3 7.07 -87.74 31.40
C GLY A 3 8.50 -87.43 31.76
N CYS A 4 8.83 -86.30 32.36
CA CYS A 4 9.79 -86.14 33.46
C CYS A 4 9.85 -84.62 33.85
N LYS A 5 9.30 -84.27 34.95
CA LYS A 5 9.71 -83.95 36.29
C LYS A 5 10.82 -82.88 36.41
N LEU A 6 10.42 -81.76 36.97
CA LEU A 6 10.86 -80.95 38.08
C LEU A 6 12.41 -80.82 38.36
N LYS A 7 12.79 -79.54 38.49
CA LYS A 7 13.48 -79.04 39.71
C LYS A 7 13.54 -77.51 39.75
N LYS A 8 13.01 -76.90 40.81
CA LYS A 8 13.33 -75.52 41.26
C LYS A 8 14.69 -75.55 41.96
N PRO A 9 15.43 -74.49 41.96
CA PRO A 9 15.85 -73.88 43.20
C PRO A 9 15.51 -72.39 43.33
N VAL A 10 15.23 -72.04 44.54
CA VAL A 10 15.07 -70.71 45.12
C VAL A 10 16.43 -70.07 45.28
N HIS A 11 16.65 -68.90 44.84
CA HIS A 11 17.60 -67.94 45.45
C HIS A 11 17.10 -66.51 45.20
N GLY A 12 16.95 -65.79 46.28
CA GLY A 12 16.54 -64.41 46.33
C GLY A 12 17.60 -63.51 45.71
N MET A 13 17.08 -62.47 45.07
CA MET A 13 17.87 -61.30 44.68
C MET A 13 17.07 -60.02 44.86
N ALA A 14 17.70 -59.12 45.56
CA ALA A 14 17.24 -57.85 46.01
C ALA A 14 16.69 -57.02 44.88
N ALA A 15 15.50 -56.45 45.08
CA ALA A 15 14.93 -55.43 44.24
C ALA A 15 15.74 -54.15 44.44
N MET A 16 16.57 -53.77 43.46
CA MET A 16 17.05 -52.38 43.28
C MET A 16 15.98 -51.58 42.74
N LEU A 17 15.34 -50.77 43.57
CA LEU A 17 14.49 -49.62 43.16
C LEU A 17 15.39 -48.52 42.57
N PHE A 18 15.41 -48.38 41.25
CA PHE A 18 15.89 -47.18 40.59
C PHE A 18 14.79 -46.13 40.69
N PRO A 19 15.07 -44.96 41.26
CA PRO A 19 14.10 -43.83 41.14
C PRO A 19 14.13 -43.32 39.72
N ILE A 20 13.05 -43.53 38.97
CA ILE A 20 12.78 -42.81 37.73
C ILE A 20 12.53 -41.36 38.09
N VAL A 21 13.59 -40.55 38.00
CA VAL A 21 13.47 -39.09 38.07
C VAL A 21 12.81 -38.65 36.76
N PHE A 22 11.50 -38.44 36.79
CA PHE A 22 10.80 -37.70 35.76
C PHE A 22 11.30 -36.26 35.81
N PHE A 23 12.24 -35.91 34.92
CA PHE A 23 12.49 -34.53 34.55
C PHE A 23 11.24 -34.02 33.82
N LEU A 24 10.30 -33.45 34.56
CA LEU A 24 9.33 -32.52 34.03
C LEU A 24 10.12 -31.28 33.56
N GLN A 25 10.58 -31.32 32.29
CA GLN A 25 10.91 -30.10 31.58
C GLN A 25 9.59 -29.30 31.43
N SER A 26 9.34 -28.46 32.42
CA SER A 26 8.42 -27.35 32.24
C SER A 26 9.00 -26.50 31.10
N PHE A 27 8.49 -26.71 29.88
CA PHE A 27 8.56 -25.72 28.86
C PHE A 27 7.74 -24.51 29.38
N ALA A 28 8.40 -23.67 30.15
CA ALA A 28 8.00 -22.30 30.32
C ALA A 28 7.98 -21.72 28.89
N GLN A 29 6.82 -21.71 28.28
CA GLN A 29 6.53 -20.92 27.09
C GLN A 29 6.66 -19.49 27.56
N ALA A 30 7.92 -19.02 27.65
CA ALA A 30 8.17 -17.59 27.71
C ALA A 30 7.42 -17.04 26.50
N SER A 31 6.42 -16.21 26.78
CA SER A 31 5.86 -15.33 25.77
C SER A 31 7.06 -14.52 25.29
N VAL A 32 7.67 -14.96 24.20
CA VAL A 32 8.62 -14.16 23.46
C VAL A 32 7.82 -12.92 23.11
N LEU A 33 8.10 -11.82 23.80
CA LEU A 33 7.61 -10.49 23.42
C LEU A 33 8.04 -10.38 21.96
N ARG A 34 7.07 -10.47 21.06
CA ARG A 34 7.36 -10.37 19.63
C ARG A 34 8.01 -9.02 19.44
N GLU A 35 9.23 -9.00 18.95
CA GLU A 35 9.92 -7.76 18.61
C GLU A 35 9.03 -6.94 17.68
N LYS A 36 9.05 -5.62 17.86
CA LYS A 36 8.32 -4.68 16.99
C LYS A 36 8.76 -4.92 15.54
N PRO A 37 7.83 -5.22 14.61
CA PRO A 37 8.22 -5.55 13.24
C PRO A 37 8.77 -4.33 12.50
N ASN A 38 9.74 -4.53 11.64
CA ASN A 38 10.06 -3.55 10.59
C ASN A 38 8.88 -3.46 9.63
N ILE A 39 8.59 -2.26 9.15
CA ILE A 39 7.43 -1.98 8.31
C ILE A 39 7.89 -1.26 7.05
N ILE A 40 7.57 -1.83 5.90
CA ILE A 40 7.88 -1.24 4.60
C ILE A 40 6.60 -1.17 3.78
N LEU A 41 6.19 0.03 3.41
CA LEU A 41 5.12 0.27 2.46
C LEU A 41 5.75 0.61 1.10
N ILE A 42 5.54 -0.22 0.10
CA ILE A 42 5.97 0.02 -1.28
C ILE A 42 4.73 0.40 -2.08
N LEU A 43 4.63 1.67 -2.45
CA LEU A 43 3.49 2.21 -3.17
C LEU A 43 3.85 2.46 -4.63
N ALA A 44 3.07 1.88 -5.55
CA ALA A 44 3.07 2.23 -6.96
C ALA A 44 2.11 3.39 -7.23
N ASP A 45 2.33 4.14 -8.31
CA ASP A 45 1.54 5.31 -8.69
C ASP A 45 0.79 5.03 -10.01
N ASP A 46 -0.55 5.04 -9.99
CA ASP A 46 -1.40 4.73 -11.15
C ASP A 46 -1.32 3.26 -11.65
N MET A 47 -1.14 2.30 -10.77
CA MET A 47 -1.06 0.88 -11.15
C MET A 47 -2.37 0.15 -10.87
N GLY A 48 -3.11 -0.18 -11.92
CA GLY A 48 -4.27 -1.06 -11.82
C GLY A 48 -3.90 -2.55 -11.83
N TYR A 49 -4.89 -3.43 -11.76
CA TYR A 49 -4.71 -4.89 -11.78
C TYR A 49 -3.94 -5.39 -13.02
N GLY A 50 -4.10 -4.71 -14.17
CA GLY A 50 -3.34 -5.03 -15.39
C GLY A 50 -1.84 -4.74 -15.29
N GLY A 51 -1.37 -4.09 -14.23
CA GLY A 51 0.03 -3.77 -14.01
C GLY A 51 0.86 -4.87 -13.33
N VAL A 52 0.23 -5.93 -12.80
CA VAL A 52 0.92 -6.99 -12.04
C VAL A 52 0.51 -8.38 -12.52
N SER A 53 1.47 -9.25 -12.80
CA SER A 53 1.20 -10.54 -13.46
C SER A 53 0.44 -11.54 -12.59
N CYS A 54 0.57 -11.50 -11.27
CA CYS A 54 -0.21 -12.38 -10.38
C CYS A 54 -1.66 -11.92 -10.17
N PHE A 55 -2.09 -10.77 -10.72
CA PHE A 55 -3.48 -10.30 -10.65
C PHE A 55 -4.24 -10.50 -11.97
N ASP A 56 -3.94 -9.70 -12.99
CA ASP A 56 -4.69 -9.77 -14.26
C ASP A 56 -3.85 -9.43 -15.50
N ASN A 57 -2.54 -9.28 -15.33
CA ASN A 57 -1.69 -8.93 -16.44
C ASN A 57 -1.45 -10.14 -17.36
N GLN A 58 -1.84 -9.99 -18.62
CA GLN A 58 -1.64 -11.00 -19.65
C GLN A 58 -0.46 -10.69 -20.58
N TYR A 59 0.14 -9.50 -20.47
CA TYR A 59 1.09 -8.98 -21.45
C TYR A 59 2.55 -9.16 -21.02
N PHE A 60 2.83 -9.21 -19.71
CA PHE A 60 4.19 -9.28 -19.18
C PHE A 60 4.26 -9.94 -17.80
N LYS A 61 5.48 -10.15 -17.32
CA LYS A 61 5.73 -10.71 -15.99
C LYS A 61 6.35 -9.69 -15.06
N THR A 62 5.90 -9.71 -13.81
CA THR A 62 6.50 -8.99 -12.69
C THR A 62 7.05 -10.01 -11.69
N PRO A 63 8.18 -10.68 -12.02
CA PRO A 63 8.63 -11.86 -11.30
C PRO A 63 8.93 -11.62 -9.81
N GLU A 64 9.37 -10.42 -9.45
CA GLU A 64 9.72 -10.12 -8.07
C GLU A 64 8.48 -9.80 -7.21
N ILE A 65 7.49 -9.10 -7.79
CA ILE A 65 6.19 -8.90 -7.14
C ILE A 65 5.43 -10.23 -7.05
N ASP A 66 5.47 -11.06 -8.11
CA ASP A 66 4.89 -12.41 -8.12
C ASP A 66 5.54 -13.29 -7.04
N ARG A 67 6.85 -13.14 -6.83
CA ARG A 67 7.57 -13.84 -5.76
C ARG A 67 7.08 -13.39 -4.38
N LEU A 68 7.00 -12.07 -4.17
CA LEU A 68 6.45 -11.51 -2.94
C LEU A 68 5.03 -12.06 -2.67
N ALA A 69 4.19 -12.13 -3.70
CA ALA A 69 2.83 -12.65 -3.65
C ALA A 69 2.78 -14.15 -3.32
N SER A 70 3.66 -14.95 -3.92
CA SER A 70 3.70 -16.40 -3.70
C SER A 70 4.18 -16.80 -2.30
N GLU A 71 4.97 -15.94 -1.67
CA GLU A 71 5.51 -16.11 -0.31
C GLU A 71 4.67 -15.36 0.75
N GLY A 72 3.66 -14.59 0.33
CA GLY A 72 2.82 -13.76 1.19
C GLY A 72 1.33 -13.95 0.95
N LEU A 73 0.55 -12.91 1.21
CA LEU A 73 -0.89 -12.85 0.97
C LEU A 73 -1.21 -11.97 -0.22
N ILE A 74 -1.97 -12.49 -1.18
CA ILE A 74 -2.61 -11.72 -2.25
C ILE A 74 -3.93 -11.19 -1.70
N LEU A 75 -4.11 -9.86 -1.71
CA LEU A 75 -5.35 -9.23 -1.28
C LEU A 75 -6.23 -8.95 -2.50
N THR A 76 -7.25 -9.79 -2.73
CA THR A 76 -8.08 -9.71 -3.95
C THR A 76 -9.20 -8.69 -3.88
N ASP A 77 -9.51 -8.16 -2.69
CA ASP A 77 -10.52 -7.13 -2.45
C ASP A 77 -9.92 -5.94 -1.69
N PHE A 78 -8.71 -5.53 -2.11
CA PHE A 78 -8.02 -4.36 -1.57
C PHE A 78 -8.34 -3.13 -2.40
N HIS A 79 -8.62 -2.02 -1.71
CA HIS A 79 -8.98 -0.75 -2.31
C HIS A 79 -8.11 0.40 -1.81
N SER A 80 -7.74 1.29 -2.70
CA SER A 80 -7.26 2.61 -2.33
C SER A 80 -8.43 3.46 -1.79
N ASN A 81 -8.14 4.46 -0.94
CA ASN A 81 -9.17 5.35 -0.41
C ASN A 81 -9.64 6.38 -1.42
N GLY A 82 -8.73 6.87 -2.24
CA GLY A 82 -9.03 7.78 -3.34
C GLY A 82 -9.01 7.07 -4.69
N THR A 83 -9.59 7.72 -5.68
CA THR A 83 -9.49 7.33 -7.08
C THR A 83 -8.34 8.05 -7.80
N VAL A 84 -7.59 8.88 -7.03
CA VAL A 84 -6.43 9.68 -7.45
C VAL A 84 -5.42 9.80 -6.29
N CYS A 85 -4.21 10.29 -6.58
CA CYS A 85 -3.03 10.20 -5.70
C CYS A 85 -3.19 10.84 -4.31
N SER A 86 -3.36 12.19 -4.21
CA SER A 86 -3.36 12.90 -2.92
C SER A 86 -4.39 12.36 -1.93
N PRO A 87 -5.64 12.09 -2.33
CA PRO A 87 -6.64 11.52 -1.42
C PRO A 87 -6.22 10.20 -0.80
N THR A 88 -5.68 9.27 -1.59
CA THR A 88 -5.22 7.99 -1.07
C THR A 88 -4.06 8.15 -0.10
N ARG A 89 -3.08 9.00 -0.45
CA ARG A 89 -1.88 9.21 0.37
C ARG A 89 -2.22 9.86 1.71
N ALA A 90 -3.16 10.81 1.73
CA ALA A 90 -3.67 11.40 2.97
C ALA A 90 -4.35 10.34 3.85
N ALA A 91 -5.28 9.58 3.30
CA ALA A 91 -5.98 8.55 4.07
C ALA A 91 -5.06 7.43 4.55
N LEU A 92 -4.04 7.04 3.76
CA LEU A 92 -3.01 6.08 4.15
C LEU A 92 -2.19 6.57 5.35
N MET A 93 -1.79 7.84 5.34
CA MET A 93 -0.96 8.40 6.41
C MET A 93 -1.75 8.64 7.70
N THR A 94 -3.04 8.95 7.61
CA THR A 94 -3.86 9.34 8.78
C THR A 94 -4.76 8.24 9.31
N GLY A 95 -4.98 7.14 8.56
CA GLY A 95 -5.96 6.11 8.90
C GLY A 95 -7.41 6.61 8.88
N ARG A 96 -7.67 7.76 8.25
CA ARG A 96 -8.96 8.45 8.21
C ARG A 96 -9.40 8.72 6.78
N TYR A 97 -10.66 8.97 6.55
CA TYR A 97 -11.09 9.46 5.24
C TYR A 97 -10.36 10.77 4.89
N GLN A 98 -9.84 10.83 3.68
CA GLN A 98 -9.13 12.00 3.12
C GLN A 98 -9.95 13.30 3.14
N HIS A 99 -11.27 13.20 3.31
CA HIS A 99 -12.17 14.36 3.44
C HIS A 99 -11.92 15.12 4.75
N ARG A 100 -11.53 14.41 5.83
CA ARG A 100 -11.28 15.03 7.15
C ARG A 100 -10.08 15.96 7.14
N SER A 101 -9.03 15.59 6.41
CA SER A 101 -7.82 16.42 6.25
C SER A 101 -7.94 17.47 5.14
N GLY A 102 -9.08 17.52 4.41
CA GLY A 102 -9.25 18.39 3.24
C GLY A 102 -8.45 17.98 2.01
N CYS A 103 -7.71 16.85 2.07
CA CYS A 103 -6.92 16.30 0.95
C CYS A 103 -7.76 15.37 0.04
N HIS A 104 -9.05 15.65 -0.15
CA HIS A 104 -9.96 14.84 -0.96
C HIS A 104 -9.94 15.18 -2.46
N VAL A 105 -9.06 16.10 -2.85
CA VAL A 105 -8.78 16.51 -4.24
C VAL A 105 -7.30 16.28 -4.55
N VAL A 106 -6.95 16.34 -5.85
CA VAL A 106 -5.53 16.35 -6.25
C VAL A 106 -4.93 17.72 -5.91
N ILE A 107 -3.87 17.73 -5.12
CA ILE A 107 -3.15 18.96 -4.79
C ILE A 107 -2.33 19.39 -6.02
N ASN A 108 -2.62 20.57 -6.55
CA ASN A 108 -2.11 20.99 -7.86
C ASN A 108 -0.75 21.70 -7.76
N ALA A 109 0.16 21.38 -8.70
CA ALA A 109 1.46 22.05 -8.80
C ALA A 109 1.33 23.52 -9.27
N ASP A 110 0.30 23.84 -10.04
CA ASP A 110 0.06 25.20 -10.53
C ASP A 110 -0.33 26.14 -9.38
N ARG A 111 0.51 27.12 -9.10
CA ARG A 111 0.34 28.10 -8.01
C ARG A 111 -0.90 28.97 -8.17
N THR A 112 -1.48 29.04 -9.37
CA THR A 112 -2.72 29.81 -9.65
C THR A 112 -3.98 28.98 -9.40
N HIS A 113 -3.86 27.65 -9.25
CA HIS A 113 -4.97 26.76 -8.96
C HIS A 113 -5.35 26.84 -7.49
N GLU A 114 -6.64 26.88 -7.17
CA GLU A 114 -7.15 26.98 -5.79
C GLU A 114 -6.62 25.86 -4.86
N ASP A 115 -6.53 24.64 -5.39
CA ASP A 115 -6.06 23.48 -4.62
C ASP A 115 -4.54 23.44 -4.41
N HIS A 116 -3.76 24.38 -4.96
CA HIS A 116 -2.31 24.48 -4.71
C HIS A 116 -1.99 24.73 -3.23
N ASN A 117 -2.85 25.47 -2.54
CA ASN A 117 -2.65 25.86 -1.15
C ASN A 117 -3.09 24.79 -0.13
N ARG A 118 -3.69 23.71 -0.60
CA ARG A 118 -4.05 22.56 0.25
C ARG A 118 -2.83 21.70 0.56
N GLY A 119 -2.86 21.03 1.68
CA GLY A 119 -1.87 20.04 2.09
C GLY A 119 -2.34 19.29 3.31
N LEU A 120 -1.55 18.32 3.76
CA LEU A 120 -1.84 17.60 4.99
C LEU A 120 -1.62 18.53 6.18
N PRO A 121 -2.66 18.85 6.98
CA PRO A 121 -2.51 19.74 8.13
C PRO A 121 -1.63 19.14 9.23
N ASP A 122 -0.91 19.99 9.97
CA ASP A 122 -0.07 19.57 11.11
C ASP A 122 -0.89 18.95 12.26
N GLU A 123 -2.19 19.24 12.32
CA GLU A 123 -3.12 18.68 13.31
C GLU A 123 -3.49 17.22 13.03
N GLU A 124 -3.26 16.75 11.81
CA GLU A 124 -3.48 15.35 11.45
C GLU A 124 -2.34 14.47 11.96
N TRP A 125 -2.69 13.56 12.87
CA TRP A 125 -1.74 12.61 13.40
C TRP A 125 -1.45 11.49 12.39
N THR A 126 -0.21 11.36 11.98
CA THR A 126 0.19 10.44 10.93
C THR A 126 0.68 9.10 11.48
N MET A 127 0.67 8.08 10.63
CA MET A 127 1.27 6.78 10.92
C MET A 127 2.77 6.90 11.24
N ALA A 128 3.49 7.82 10.61
CA ALA A 128 4.91 8.04 10.87
C ALA A 128 5.13 8.65 12.27
N GLU A 129 4.33 9.62 12.69
CA GLU A 129 4.37 10.19 14.05
C GLU A 129 4.06 9.14 15.10
N ALA A 130 3.03 8.33 14.85
CA ALA A 130 2.65 7.24 15.73
C ALA A 130 3.78 6.23 15.92
N LEU A 131 4.37 5.77 14.82
CA LEU A 131 5.47 4.81 14.84
C LEU A 131 6.73 5.41 15.48
N ARG A 132 7.07 6.67 15.16
CA ARG A 132 8.19 7.37 15.78
C ARG A 132 8.01 7.49 17.30
N SER A 133 6.81 7.82 17.77
CA SER A 133 6.50 7.83 19.22
C SER A 133 6.65 6.45 19.86
N GLY A 134 6.45 5.39 19.09
CA GLY A 134 6.67 4.01 19.46
C GLY A 134 8.14 3.54 19.37
N GLY A 135 9.08 4.43 19.05
CA GLY A 135 10.52 4.14 18.99
C GLY A 135 11.03 3.63 17.64
N TYR A 136 10.24 3.79 16.57
CA TYR A 136 10.70 3.51 15.21
C TYR A 136 11.55 4.66 14.66
N THR A 137 12.52 4.32 13.82
CA THR A 137 13.14 5.29 12.92
C THR A 137 12.34 5.29 11.62
N THR A 138 11.98 6.46 11.11
CA THR A 138 10.99 6.62 10.06
C THR A 138 11.57 7.29 8.81
N ALA A 139 11.22 6.79 7.63
CA ALA A 139 11.66 7.40 6.37
C ALA A 139 10.59 7.36 5.29
N VAL A 140 10.59 8.39 4.44
CA VAL A 140 9.85 8.38 3.19
C VAL A 140 10.80 8.62 2.02
N PHE A 141 10.69 7.76 1.01
CA PHE A 141 11.48 7.86 -0.23
C PHE A 141 10.54 7.92 -1.43
N GLY A 142 10.66 9.00 -2.22
CA GLY A 142 9.88 9.22 -3.41
C GLY A 142 8.75 10.24 -3.26
N LYS A 143 7.58 9.93 -3.83
CA LYS A 143 6.46 10.85 -3.98
C LYS A 143 5.70 11.08 -2.68
N TRP A 144 5.63 12.34 -2.26
CA TRP A 144 4.78 12.77 -1.15
C TRP A 144 3.36 13.15 -1.58
N HIS A 145 3.22 14.18 -2.37
CA HIS A 145 1.99 14.72 -2.96
C HIS A 145 0.90 15.09 -1.94
N LEU A 146 1.30 15.60 -0.78
CA LEU A 146 0.41 16.08 0.29
C LEU A 146 0.69 17.54 0.67
N GLY A 147 1.08 18.36 -0.29
CA GLY A 147 1.22 19.80 -0.17
C GLY A 147 2.55 20.35 -0.64
N TYR A 148 2.56 21.61 -1.05
CA TYR A 148 3.72 22.29 -1.63
C TYR A 148 4.37 23.27 -0.66
N LYS A 149 3.68 23.67 0.41
CA LYS A 149 4.21 24.62 1.39
C LYS A 149 5.17 23.93 2.38
N PRO A 150 6.12 24.68 2.99
CA PRO A 150 7.06 24.10 3.95
C PRO A 150 6.44 23.37 5.13
N GLU A 151 5.27 23.83 5.61
CA GLU A 151 4.51 23.17 6.67
C GLU A 151 4.03 21.77 6.30
N PHE A 152 3.85 21.48 5.01
CA PHE A 152 3.40 20.18 4.52
C PHE A 152 4.55 19.23 4.16
N ASN A 153 5.80 19.62 4.44
CA ASN A 153 6.95 18.76 4.15
C ASN A 153 6.90 17.48 5.01
N PRO A 154 7.24 16.30 4.47
CA PRO A 154 7.20 15.02 5.19
C PRO A 154 7.87 15.00 6.56
N ILE A 155 8.98 15.75 6.75
CA ILE A 155 9.68 15.78 8.06
C ILE A 155 8.86 16.46 9.15
N ARG A 156 7.85 17.25 8.81
CA ARG A 156 6.88 17.82 9.75
C ARG A 156 5.84 16.80 10.19
N HIS A 157 5.64 15.74 9.38
CA HIS A 157 4.65 14.71 9.58
C HIS A 157 5.25 13.37 10.07
N GLY A 158 6.30 13.46 10.91
CA GLY A 158 6.82 12.31 11.64
C GLY A 158 7.90 11.50 10.94
N PHE A 159 8.38 11.90 9.76
CA PHE A 159 9.51 11.26 9.11
C PHE A 159 10.84 11.86 9.54
N ASP A 160 11.79 11.00 9.94
CA ASP A 160 13.15 11.40 10.31
C ASP A 160 14.02 11.65 9.08
N GLN A 161 13.69 11.01 7.95
CA GLN A 161 14.38 11.17 6.67
C GLN A 161 13.41 11.23 5.49
N PHE A 162 13.66 12.17 4.58
CA PHE A 162 12.97 12.29 3.31
C PHE A 162 13.97 12.44 2.15
N ASN A 163 13.87 11.59 1.12
CA ASN A 163 14.53 11.78 -0.16
C ASN A 163 13.51 11.52 -1.27
N GLY A 164 13.17 12.54 -2.04
CA GLY A 164 12.13 12.40 -3.05
C GLY A 164 11.55 13.72 -3.53
N PHE A 165 10.28 13.73 -3.86
CA PHE A 165 9.59 14.87 -4.43
C PHE A 165 8.22 15.11 -3.80
N ILE A 166 7.82 16.38 -3.73
CA ILE A 166 6.55 16.80 -3.10
C ILE A 166 5.41 16.96 -4.09
N SER A 167 5.69 17.04 -5.39
CA SER A 167 4.70 17.22 -6.43
C SER A 167 3.98 15.91 -6.85
N GLY A 168 2.99 16.05 -7.73
CA GLY A 168 2.25 14.94 -8.29
C GLY A 168 3.04 14.08 -9.27
N ASN A 169 4.00 14.67 -9.98
CA ASN A 169 4.93 13.97 -10.85
C ASN A 169 6.16 14.83 -11.16
N ILE A 170 7.26 14.16 -11.45
CA ILE A 170 8.51 14.77 -11.89
C ILE A 170 9.04 14.07 -13.14
N ASP A 171 9.91 14.76 -13.87
CA ASP A 171 10.79 14.14 -14.84
C ASP A 171 11.70 13.11 -14.17
N ALA A 172 11.80 11.92 -14.74
CA ALA A 172 12.47 10.80 -14.09
C ALA A 172 13.99 10.96 -13.93
N HIS A 173 14.61 11.90 -14.62
CA HIS A 173 16.07 12.13 -14.63
C HIS A 173 16.47 13.54 -14.21
N SER A 174 15.74 14.56 -14.68
CA SER A 174 16.05 15.95 -14.33
C SER A 174 15.37 16.41 -13.05
N HIS A 175 14.36 15.65 -12.60
CA HIS A 175 13.57 15.90 -11.39
C HIS A 175 12.88 17.28 -11.37
N PHE A 176 12.54 17.81 -12.54
CA PHE A 176 11.65 18.95 -12.66
C PHE A 176 10.19 18.50 -12.67
N ASP A 177 9.34 19.19 -11.93
CA ASP A 177 7.91 18.94 -11.95
C ASP A 177 7.23 19.44 -13.25
N ARG A 178 5.91 19.28 -13.34
CA ARG A 178 5.13 19.69 -14.54
C ARG A 178 5.08 21.20 -14.78
N VAL A 179 5.39 22.02 -13.79
CA VAL A 179 5.48 23.50 -13.89
C VAL A 179 6.93 23.98 -13.97
N LEU A 180 7.86 23.07 -14.25
CA LEU A 180 9.28 23.31 -14.47
C LEU A 180 10.03 23.85 -13.25
N VAL A 181 9.59 23.46 -12.07
CA VAL A 181 10.30 23.71 -10.81
C VAL A 181 11.09 22.46 -10.42
N LYS A 182 12.34 22.62 -9.98
CA LYS A 182 13.15 21.52 -9.45
C LYS A 182 12.49 20.96 -8.20
N ASP A 183 12.25 19.65 -8.17
CA ASP A 183 11.49 18.99 -7.12
C ASP A 183 12.13 17.64 -6.76
N TRP A 184 13.37 17.70 -6.25
CA TRP A 184 14.03 16.58 -5.60
C TRP A 184 14.64 17.07 -4.30
N TRP A 185 14.24 16.46 -3.21
CA TRP A 185 14.50 16.92 -1.86
C TRP A 185 15.36 15.93 -1.07
N GLN A 186 16.16 16.46 -0.19
CA GLN A 186 16.73 15.77 0.96
C GLN A 186 16.24 16.49 2.21
N ASN A 187 15.31 15.89 2.93
CA ASN A 187 14.57 16.52 4.01
C ASN A 187 13.84 17.79 3.54
N ASP A 188 14.19 18.95 4.06
CA ASP A 188 13.61 20.26 3.72
C ASP A 188 14.45 21.05 2.69
N GLN A 189 15.48 20.44 2.11
CA GLN A 189 16.38 21.09 1.15
C GLN A 189 16.26 20.48 -0.25
N ILE A 190 16.16 21.34 -1.27
CA ILE A 190 16.29 20.91 -2.67
C ILE A 190 17.72 20.39 -2.89
N LYS A 191 17.81 19.21 -3.50
CA LYS A 191 19.06 18.57 -3.88
C LYS A 191 19.15 18.36 -5.39
N ASP A 192 20.36 18.46 -5.91
CA ASP A 192 20.67 17.97 -7.26
C ASP A 192 21.32 16.58 -7.13
N GLU A 193 20.51 15.55 -7.36
CA GLU A 193 20.95 14.16 -7.32
C GLU A 193 20.72 13.57 -8.70
N ALA A 194 21.79 13.08 -9.33
CA ALA A 194 21.71 12.48 -10.65
C ALA A 194 21.23 11.03 -10.57
N GLY A 195 20.27 10.66 -11.40
CA GLY A 195 19.79 9.28 -11.46
C GLY A 195 18.35 9.19 -11.96
N TYR A 196 17.92 7.96 -12.15
CA TYR A 196 16.53 7.63 -12.49
C TYR A 196 15.73 7.50 -11.18
N HIS A 197 14.67 8.29 -11.01
CA HIS A 197 13.98 8.43 -9.73
C HIS A 197 13.55 7.10 -9.10
N THR A 198 13.11 6.11 -9.93
CA THR A 198 12.70 4.78 -9.41
C THR A 198 13.87 4.03 -8.78
N ASP A 199 15.06 4.15 -9.40
CA ASP A 199 16.29 3.55 -8.87
C ASP A 199 16.75 4.27 -7.61
N LEU A 200 16.73 5.61 -7.60
CA LEU A 200 17.11 6.41 -6.43
C LEU A 200 16.24 6.09 -5.21
N ILE A 201 14.92 5.96 -5.40
CA ILE A 201 14.00 5.56 -4.32
C ILE A 201 14.40 4.19 -3.75
N THR A 202 14.71 3.23 -4.62
CA THR A 202 15.17 1.90 -4.20
C THR A 202 16.50 1.98 -3.47
N GLU A 203 17.50 2.73 -3.98
CA GLU A 203 18.81 2.87 -3.35
C GLU A 203 18.72 3.52 -1.97
N HIS A 204 17.95 4.60 -1.82
CA HIS A 204 17.72 5.24 -0.52
C HIS A 204 17.04 4.28 0.47
N THR A 205 16.06 3.50 0.00
CA THR A 205 15.41 2.45 0.81
C THR A 205 16.42 1.43 1.31
N LEU A 206 17.28 0.90 0.42
CA LEU A 206 18.31 -0.09 0.77
C LEU A 206 19.35 0.49 1.73
N ALA A 207 19.80 1.72 1.50
CA ALA A 207 20.75 2.39 2.37
C ALA A 207 20.19 2.57 3.78
N PHE A 208 18.93 3.00 3.89
CA PHE A 208 18.24 3.17 5.16
C PHE A 208 18.10 1.85 5.93
N ILE A 209 17.69 0.77 5.26
CA ILE A 209 17.59 -0.57 5.85
C ILE A 209 18.93 -1.00 6.46
N ARG A 210 20.04 -0.85 5.70
CA ARG A 210 21.39 -1.21 6.16
C ARG A 210 21.82 -0.42 7.38
N THR A 211 21.51 0.87 7.41
CA THR A 211 21.90 1.77 8.50
C THR A 211 21.09 1.51 9.78
N HIS A 212 19.83 1.10 9.65
CA HIS A 212 18.91 0.97 10.78
C HIS A 212 18.50 -0.48 11.10
N LYS A 213 19.23 -1.47 10.58
CA LYS A 213 18.92 -2.91 10.72
C LYS A 213 18.80 -3.40 12.17
N ASP A 214 19.39 -2.70 13.14
CA ASP A 214 19.45 -3.09 14.56
C ASP A 214 18.32 -2.44 15.40
N LYS A 215 17.39 -1.72 14.76
CA LYS A 215 16.24 -1.05 15.41
C LYS A 215 15.00 -1.19 14.55
N PRO A 216 13.80 -1.15 15.14
CA PRO A 216 12.58 -1.14 14.33
C PRO A 216 12.53 0.11 13.44
N PHE A 217 12.18 -0.08 12.19
CA PHE A 217 12.07 1.01 11.21
C PHE A 217 10.76 0.96 10.44
N PHE A 218 10.33 2.13 10.01
CA PHE A 218 9.22 2.33 9.11
C PHE A 218 9.70 3.04 7.84
N ILE A 219 9.42 2.46 6.69
CA ILE A 219 9.74 3.03 5.40
C ILE A 219 8.48 3.15 4.55
N TYR A 220 8.24 4.34 4.00
CA TYR A 220 7.28 4.59 2.95
C TYR A 220 8.03 4.80 1.64
N ALA A 221 8.22 3.73 0.86
CA ALA A 221 8.85 3.75 -0.47
C ALA A 221 7.77 4.04 -1.53
N ALA A 222 7.53 5.34 -1.76
CA ALA A 222 6.45 5.84 -2.61
C ALA A 222 6.97 6.12 -4.02
N HIS A 223 6.94 5.10 -4.89
CA HIS A 223 7.38 5.24 -6.27
C HIS A 223 6.44 6.16 -7.07
N GLY A 224 7.00 6.91 -8.03
CA GLY A 224 6.23 7.67 -9.02
C GLY A 224 5.87 6.84 -10.26
N THR A 225 6.21 5.57 -10.27
CA THR A 225 6.03 4.65 -11.41
C THR A 225 4.77 3.79 -11.21
N PRO A 226 3.96 3.58 -12.25
CA PRO A 226 4.07 3.99 -13.65
C PRO A 226 3.31 5.29 -14.03
N HIS A 227 3.24 6.30 -13.15
CA HIS A 227 2.65 7.60 -13.49
C HIS A 227 3.46 8.32 -14.58
N SER A 228 2.79 9.10 -15.42
CA SER A 228 3.46 9.96 -16.41
C SER A 228 4.32 11.06 -15.76
N PRO A 229 5.38 11.59 -16.40
CA PRO A 229 5.83 11.29 -17.76
C PRO A 229 6.53 9.94 -17.84
N ASN A 230 6.18 9.19 -18.85
CA ASN A 230 6.71 7.86 -19.05
C ASN A 230 8.13 7.94 -19.68
N GLN A 231 9.17 7.75 -18.89
CA GLN A 231 10.57 7.85 -19.33
C GLN A 231 11.37 6.62 -18.90
N ALA A 232 12.10 6.01 -19.83
CA ALA A 232 12.99 4.89 -19.56
C ALA A 232 14.24 5.32 -18.77
N ARG A 233 14.92 4.36 -18.13
CA ARG A 233 16.24 4.59 -17.49
C ARG A 233 17.26 5.26 -18.38
N GLY A 234 17.22 5.02 -19.70
CA GLY A 234 18.15 5.59 -20.70
C GLY A 234 17.62 6.82 -21.43
N SER A 235 16.49 7.39 -21.01
CA SER A 235 15.89 8.55 -21.68
C SER A 235 16.85 9.73 -21.76
N LYS A 236 16.93 10.34 -22.95
CA LYS A 236 17.70 11.57 -23.20
C LYS A 236 16.84 12.83 -23.17
N VAL A 237 15.52 12.67 -23.26
CA VAL A 237 14.57 13.77 -23.20
C VAL A 237 14.26 14.04 -21.73
N LYS A 238 14.41 15.29 -21.32
CA LYS A 238 14.24 15.74 -19.94
C LYS A 238 13.49 17.05 -19.92
N ARG A 239 12.63 17.24 -18.90
CA ARG A 239 12.06 18.55 -18.59
C ARG A 239 13.13 19.51 -18.10
N GLY A 240 12.90 20.80 -18.30
CA GLY A 240 13.73 21.84 -17.72
C GLY A 240 13.38 23.21 -18.26
N PRO A 241 13.81 24.29 -17.59
CA PRO A 241 13.48 25.67 -17.98
C PRO A 241 13.89 26.02 -19.40
N GLU A 242 15.00 25.46 -19.88
CA GLU A 242 15.51 25.70 -21.26
C GLU A 242 14.87 24.81 -22.31
N LYS A 243 14.32 23.64 -21.93
CA LYS A 243 13.80 22.62 -22.83
C LYS A 243 12.29 22.56 -22.87
N GLY A 244 11.64 23.27 -21.95
CA GLY A 244 10.19 23.22 -21.77
C GLY A 244 9.70 21.91 -21.18
N ASN A 245 8.39 21.70 -21.24
CA ASN A 245 7.73 20.50 -20.76
C ASN A 245 7.76 19.41 -21.83
N ILE A 246 7.85 18.15 -21.40
CA ILE A 246 7.65 17.00 -22.29
C ILE A 246 6.16 16.60 -22.26
N PRO A 247 5.62 16.03 -23.35
CA PRO A 247 4.27 15.50 -23.36
C PRO A 247 4.06 14.53 -22.20
N GLU A 248 2.89 14.56 -21.57
CA GLU A 248 2.56 13.66 -20.44
C GLU A 248 2.72 12.18 -20.81
N TRP A 249 2.57 11.84 -22.07
CA TRP A 249 2.52 10.49 -22.61
C TRP A 249 3.85 10.00 -23.21
N GLY A 250 4.98 10.64 -22.87
CA GLY A 250 6.30 10.17 -23.28
C GLY A 250 7.08 11.10 -24.18
N GLU A 251 8.27 10.64 -24.57
CA GLU A 251 9.19 11.41 -25.40
C GLU A 251 8.62 11.66 -26.81
N PRO A 252 8.84 12.84 -27.42
CA PRO A 252 8.55 13.04 -28.84
C PRO A 252 9.24 11.99 -29.69
N GLY A 253 8.47 11.22 -30.46
CA GLY A 253 8.99 10.13 -31.28
C GLY A 253 8.94 8.74 -30.62
N MET A 254 8.70 8.62 -29.31
CA MET A 254 8.25 7.38 -28.71
C MET A 254 6.74 7.27 -28.91
N GLN A 255 6.36 6.63 -29.99
CA GLN A 255 4.95 6.33 -30.24
C GLN A 255 4.54 5.19 -29.29
N TYR A 256 3.88 5.56 -28.19
CA TYR A 256 3.12 4.62 -27.44
C TYR A 256 2.02 4.05 -28.31
N SER A 257 1.93 2.77 -28.37
CA SER A 257 0.75 2.00 -28.75
C SER A 257 0.28 1.98 -30.21
N ASN A 258 0.77 2.75 -31.11
CA ASN A 258 0.38 2.58 -32.52
C ASN A 258 1.28 1.61 -33.31
N ASN A 259 2.31 1.07 -32.67
CA ASN A 259 3.11 0.00 -33.23
C ASN A 259 2.82 -1.31 -32.47
N PRO A 260 2.06 -2.26 -33.05
CA PRO A 260 1.76 -3.55 -32.41
C PRO A 260 3.01 -4.36 -32.03
N LYS A 261 4.21 -3.98 -32.51
CA LYS A 261 5.48 -4.62 -32.20
C LYS A 261 6.09 -4.14 -30.89
N ASP A 262 5.62 -3.01 -30.30
CA ASP A 262 6.18 -2.39 -29.10
C ASP A 262 5.19 -2.33 -27.91
N GLU A 263 4.11 -3.11 -27.94
CA GLU A 263 3.10 -3.17 -26.87
C GLU A 263 3.68 -3.45 -25.48
N ASN A 264 4.87 -4.04 -25.40
CA ASN A 264 5.57 -4.36 -24.16
C ASN A 264 6.63 -3.32 -23.76
N TRP A 265 6.80 -2.24 -24.51
CA TRP A 265 7.90 -1.28 -24.26
C TRP A 265 7.71 -0.53 -22.93
N LEU A 266 6.53 0.04 -22.70
CA LEU A 266 6.17 0.75 -21.46
C LEU A 266 6.47 -0.08 -20.22
N ILE A 267 6.06 -1.31 -20.28
CA ILE A 267 6.16 -2.29 -19.23
C ILE A 267 7.61 -2.57 -18.85
N LYS A 268 8.44 -2.87 -19.88
CA LYS A 268 9.86 -3.14 -19.67
C LYS A 268 10.62 -1.96 -19.07
N HIS A 269 10.20 -0.74 -19.39
CA HIS A 269 10.97 0.45 -19.03
C HIS A 269 10.45 1.19 -17.81
N PHE A 270 9.21 0.91 -17.38
CA PHE A 270 8.61 1.54 -16.21
C PHE A 270 8.29 0.55 -15.09
N ILE A 271 7.58 -0.53 -15.41
CA ILE A 271 7.13 -1.47 -14.37
C ILE A 271 8.27 -2.37 -13.93
N LEU A 272 9.12 -2.86 -14.86
CA LEU A 272 10.24 -3.70 -14.48
C LEU A 272 11.27 -3.02 -13.55
N PRO A 273 11.65 -1.74 -13.72
CA PRO A 273 12.47 -1.06 -12.71
C PRO A 273 11.86 -1.05 -11.31
N LEU A 274 10.54 -0.89 -11.19
CA LEU A 274 9.86 -0.99 -9.92
C LEU A 274 9.86 -2.43 -9.40
N ASP A 275 9.53 -3.41 -10.23
CA ASP A 275 9.56 -4.83 -9.89
C ASP A 275 10.95 -5.27 -9.41
N GLU A 276 12.01 -4.89 -10.13
CA GLU A 276 13.40 -5.09 -9.71
C GLU A 276 13.70 -4.47 -8.35
N GLY A 277 13.19 -3.25 -8.09
CA GLY A 277 13.31 -2.55 -6.82
C GLY A 277 12.66 -3.32 -5.68
N VAL A 278 11.44 -3.83 -5.87
CA VAL A 278 10.75 -4.69 -4.91
C VAL A 278 11.59 -5.92 -4.56
N GLY A 279 12.12 -6.61 -5.58
CA GLY A 279 12.97 -7.77 -5.38
C GLY A 279 14.29 -7.46 -4.66
N ARG A 280 14.90 -6.32 -4.95
CA ARG A 280 16.12 -5.86 -4.27
C ARG A 280 15.87 -5.58 -2.78
N ILE A 281 14.76 -4.92 -2.45
CA ILE A 281 14.37 -4.65 -1.06
C ILE A 281 14.14 -5.96 -0.32
N ARG A 282 13.35 -6.90 -0.88
CA ARG A 282 13.11 -8.21 -0.28
C ARG A 282 14.41 -8.97 -0.01
N ARG A 283 15.27 -9.10 -1.03
CA ARG A 283 16.57 -9.79 -0.90
C ARG A 283 17.50 -9.15 0.13
N GLU A 284 17.49 -7.82 0.27
CA GLU A 284 18.30 -7.15 1.30
C GLU A 284 17.79 -7.48 2.71
N ILE A 285 16.48 -7.48 2.90
CA ILE A 285 15.84 -7.90 4.18
C ILE A 285 16.21 -9.35 4.51
N GLU A 286 16.14 -10.27 3.55
CA GLU A 286 16.55 -11.67 3.73
C GLU A 286 18.05 -11.82 4.07
N LYS A 287 18.89 -11.13 3.30
CA LYS A 287 20.35 -11.13 3.48
C LYS A 287 20.77 -10.64 4.87
N LEU A 288 20.05 -9.68 5.44
CA LEU A 288 20.31 -9.14 6.77
C LEU A 288 19.68 -9.97 7.89
N GLY A 289 18.97 -11.06 7.58
CA GLY A 289 18.30 -11.90 8.58
C GLY A 289 17.07 -11.26 9.21
N LEU A 290 16.47 -10.24 8.57
CA LEU A 290 15.34 -9.46 9.09
C LEU A 290 13.98 -10.00 8.64
N ALA A 291 13.92 -11.00 7.78
CA ALA A 291 12.72 -11.44 7.08
C ALA A 291 11.58 -11.82 8.03
N GLU A 292 11.85 -12.60 9.08
CA GLU A 292 10.84 -13.07 10.04
C GLU A 292 10.22 -11.94 10.88
N ASN A 293 10.92 -10.79 10.96
CA ASN A 293 10.45 -9.61 11.69
C ASN A 293 10.21 -8.40 10.81
N THR A 294 9.91 -8.62 9.53
CA THR A 294 9.60 -7.52 8.58
C THR A 294 8.26 -7.76 7.90
N LEU A 295 7.44 -6.70 7.84
CA LEU A 295 6.18 -6.63 7.12
C LEU A 295 6.36 -5.73 5.89
N ILE A 296 6.18 -6.28 4.70
CA ILE A 296 6.18 -5.52 3.44
C ILE A 296 4.77 -5.50 2.88
N TRP A 297 4.24 -4.30 2.64
CA TRP A 297 3.06 -4.07 1.84
C TRP A 297 3.49 -3.55 0.47
N PHE A 298 3.01 -4.17 -0.59
CA PHE A 298 3.07 -3.66 -1.94
C PHE A 298 1.65 -3.38 -2.43
N PHE A 299 1.37 -2.17 -2.91
CA PHE A 299 0.05 -1.80 -3.44
C PHE A 299 0.14 -0.53 -4.30
N SER A 300 -0.99 -0.11 -4.91
CA SER A 300 -1.08 1.13 -5.69
C SER A 300 -1.96 2.17 -5.02
N ASP A 301 -1.72 3.45 -5.32
CA ASP A 301 -2.49 4.57 -4.77
C ASP A 301 -3.84 4.80 -5.45
N ASN A 302 -4.02 4.36 -6.67
CA ASN A 302 -5.29 4.34 -7.40
C ASN A 302 -5.21 3.39 -8.59
N GLY A 303 -6.33 3.19 -9.26
CA GLY A 303 -6.40 2.37 -10.46
C GLY A 303 -5.57 2.90 -11.61
N GLY A 304 -5.29 2.03 -12.57
CA GLY A 304 -4.48 2.34 -13.74
C GLY A 304 -5.18 3.31 -14.70
N THR A 305 -4.39 3.88 -15.60
CA THR A 305 -4.86 4.69 -16.71
C THR A 305 -4.83 3.88 -18.02
N ARG A 306 -5.61 4.31 -19.01
CA ARG A 306 -5.50 3.72 -20.36
C ARG A 306 -4.12 3.99 -20.96
N GLY A 307 -3.51 5.13 -20.63
CA GLY A 307 -2.21 5.54 -21.16
C GLY A 307 -1.05 4.69 -20.65
N ASN A 308 -1.12 4.15 -19.42
CA ASN A 308 -0.08 3.28 -18.89
C ASN A 308 -0.43 1.77 -18.97
N GLN A 309 -1.50 1.42 -19.69
CA GLN A 309 -1.91 0.04 -19.98
C GLN A 309 -2.08 -0.87 -18.73
N THR A 310 -2.23 -0.30 -17.55
CA THR A 310 -2.39 -1.05 -16.31
C THR A 310 -3.85 -1.24 -15.88
N THR A 311 -4.82 -0.76 -16.67
CA THR A 311 -6.25 -1.06 -16.46
C THR A 311 -6.51 -2.56 -16.65
N SER A 312 -7.54 -3.06 -15.97
CA SER A 312 -7.94 -4.46 -16.09
C SER A 312 -9.28 -4.60 -16.82
N PRO A 313 -9.44 -5.58 -17.72
CA PRO A 313 -10.73 -5.89 -18.32
C PRO A 313 -11.73 -6.52 -17.32
N LYS A 314 -11.28 -6.88 -16.12
CA LYS A 314 -12.14 -7.45 -15.06
C LYS A 314 -12.86 -6.38 -14.24
N THR A 315 -12.47 -5.09 -14.35
CA THR A 315 -13.04 -3.98 -13.60
C THR A 315 -13.51 -2.88 -14.54
N ARG A 316 -14.57 -2.15 -14.15
CA ARG A 316 -15.06 -0.97 -14.87
C ARG A 316 -14.27 0.27 -14.47
N GLY A 317 -13.95 1.12 -15.42
CA GLY A 317 -13.28 2.39 -15.19
C GLY A 317 -11.76 2.25 -15.00
N GLY A 318 -11.16 3.26 -14.38
CA GLY A 318 -9.74 3.41 -14.08
C GLY A 318 -9.55 4.64 -13.22
N LYS A 319 -8.34 5.20 -13.16
CA LYS A 319 -8.01 6.43 -12.41
C LYS A 319 -9.10 7.49 -12.53
N ALA A 320 -9.40 8.17 -11.43
CA ALA A 320 -10.45 9.18 -11.29
C ALA A 320 -11.90 8.64 -11.35
N SER A 321 -12.11 7.35 -11.52
CA SER A 321 -13.43 6.72 -11.52
C SER A 321 -13.78 6.11 -10.17
N VAL A 322 -15.03 6.26 -9.73
CA VAL A 322 -15.54 5.61 -8.51
C VAL A 322 -16.10 4.20 -8.76
N TYR A 323 -15.99 3.68 -9.99
CA TYR A 323 -16.17 2.26 -10.28
C TYR A 323 -14.95 1.46 -9.83
N GLU A 324 -15.08 0.13 -9.75
CA GLU A 324 -14.04 -0.76 -9.21
C GLU A 324 -12.64 -0.48 -9.79
N GLY A 325 -12.53 -0.25 -11.09
CA GLY A 325 -11.25 -0.01 -11.75
C GLY A 325 -10.51 1.25 -11.31
N GLY A 326 -11.18 2.18 -10.62
CA GLY A 326 -10.54 3.40 -10.13
C GLY A 326 -9.89 3.28 -8.76
N HIS A 327 -10.30 2.30 -7.96
CA HIS A 327 -9.84 2.17 -6.57
C HIS A 327 -9.57 0.73 -6.11
N ARG A 328 -10.03 -0.30 -6.83
CA ARG A 328 -9.61 -1.68 -6.59
C ARG A 328 -8.26 -1.90 -7.25
N VAL A 329 -7.24 -2.04 -6.43
CA VAL A 329 -5.84 -2.02 -6.84
C VAL A 329 -5.11 -3.30 -6.44
N PRO A 330 -4.04 -3.71 -7.13
CA PRO A 330 -3.23 -4.85 -6.70
C PRO A 330 -2.63 -4.56 -5.32
N ALA A 331 -2.68 -5.54 -4.45
CA ALA A 331 -2.04 -5.46 -3.13
C ALA A 331 -1.55 -6.83 -2.67
N VAL A 332 -0.33 -6.84 -2.12
CA VAL A 332 0.34 -8.01 -1.56
C VAL A 332 0.90 -7.65 -0.20
N VAL A 333 0.79 -8.57 0.76
CA VAL A 333 1.44 -8.46 2.07
C VAL A 333 2.41 -9.62 2.24
N TRP A 334 3.67 -9.30 2.52
CA TRP A 334 4.71 -10.28 2.77
C TRP A 334 5.25 -10.13 4.19
N ALA A 335 5.22 -11.19 4.97
CA ALA A 335 5.77 -11.26 6.32
C ALA A 335 6.02 -12.72 6.68
N PRO A 336 7.12 -13.34 6.19
CA PRO A 336 7.45 -14.71 6.52
C PRO A 336 7.64 -14.85 8.05
N GLY A 337 7.21 -15.96 8.62
CA GLY A 337 7.15 -16.14 10.07
C GLY A 337 5.95 -15.53 10.79
N ARG A 338 5.16 -14.65 10.12
CA ARG A 338 3.93 -14.06 10.66
C ARG A 338 2.68 -14.42 9.87
N LEU A 339 2.79 -14.51 8.55
CA LEU A 339 1.69 -14.81 7.63
C LEU A 339 1.83 -16.21 7.06
N THR A 340 0.69 -16.87 6.85
CA THR A 340 0.63 -18.06 5.98
C THR A 340 0.36 -17.60 4.55
N PRO A 341 1.21 -17.98 3.58
CA PRO A 341 0.98 -17.62 2.17
C PRO A 341 -0.39 -18.06 1.66
N GLY A 342 -1.03 -17.21 0.86
CA GLY A 342 -2.35 -17.52 0.33
C GLY A 342 -3.09 -16.31 -0.26
N VAL A 343 -4.41 -16.35 -0.19
CA VAL A 343 -5.31 -15.32 -0.71
C VAL A 343 -6.23 -14.84 0.40
N CYS A 344 -6.34 -13.52 0.57
CA CYS A 344 -7.32 -12.87 1.43
C CYS A 344 -8.32 -12.10 0.54
N SER A 345 -9.61 -12.43 0.68
CA SER A 345 -10.71 -11.80 -0.07
C SER A 345 -11.56 -10.86 0.78
N GLU A 346 -11.09 -10.51 1.97
CA GLU A 346 -11.77 -9.55 2.83
C GLU A 346 -11.65 -8.12 2.25
N LEU A 347 -12.68 -7.31 2.47
CA LEU A 347 -12.68 -5.90 2.06
C LEU A 347 -11.71 -5.09 2.92
N ILE A 348 -10.55 -4.76 2.35
CA ILE A 348 -9.51 -3.96 2.99
C ILE A 348 -9.32 -2.66 2.21
N VAL A 349 -9.14 -1.55 2.92
CA VAL A 349 -8.95 -0.23 2.33
C VAL A 349 -7.63 0.38 2.84
N GLY A 350 -7.00 1.22 2.06
CA GLY A 350 -5.68 1.80 2.40
C GLY A 350 -5.59 2.42 3.80
N MET A 351 -6.65 3.08 4.29
CA MET A 351 -6.70 3.62 5.64
C MET A 351 -6.66 2.57 6.76
N ASP A 352 -6.90 1.28 6.46
CA ASP A 352 -6.81 0.19 7.43
C ASP A 352 -5.36 -0.19 7.75
N ILE A 353 -4.42 0.21 6.90
CA ILE A 353 -3.00 -0.10 7.08
C ILE A 353 -2.46 0.54 8.35
N MET A 354 -2.87 1.79 8.67
CA MET A 354 -2.40 2.47 9.89
C MET A 354 -2.83 1.74 11.17
N PRO A 355 -4.13 1.52 11.48
CA PRO A 355 -4.52 0.82 12.70
C PRO A 355 -3.96 -0.61 12.76
N THR A 356 -3.87 -1.31 11.65
CA THR A 356 -3.25 -2.65 11.59
C THR A 356 -1.77 -2.60 11.93
N THR A 357 -1.05 -1.64 11.37
CA THR A 357 0.38 -1.44 11.62
C THR A 357 0.65 -1.12 13.08
N LEU A 358 -0.14 -0.23 13.68
CA LEU A 358 0.00 0.16 15.08
C LEU A 358 -0.33 -1.00 16.03
N SER A 359 -1.36 -1.78 15.72
CA SER A 359 -1.71 -3.00 16.45
C SER A 359 -0.56 -4.03 16.42
N LEU A 360 0.04 -4.26 15.23
CA LEU A 360 1.18 -5.18 15.07
C LEU A 360 2.45 -4.69 15.77
N ALA A 361 2.62 -3.39 15.90
CA ALA A 361 3.75 -2.74 16.58
C ALA A 361 3.56 -2.59 18.10
N ASP A 362 2.39 -3.02 18.63
CA ASP A 362 1.98 -2.82 20.02
C ASP A 362 2.04 -1.33 20.44
N ILE A 363 1.56 -0.47 19.54
CA ILE A 363 1.45 0.96 19.78
C ILE A 363 0.00 1.31 20.03
N LYS A 364 -0.25 1.86 21.22
CA LYS A 364 -1.58 2.29 21.61
C LYS A 364 -2.01 3.50 20.77
N MET A 365 -3.17 3.37 20.17
CA MET A 365 -3.82 4.48 19.48
C MET A 365 -4.26 5.56 20.47
N PRO A 366 -4.10 6.85 20.15
CA PRO A 366 -4.76 7.89 20.94
C PRO A 366 -6.29 7.83 20.75
N ASP A 367 -7.02 8.31 21.75
CA ASP A 367 -8.48 8.37 21.66
C ASP A 367 -8.97 9.40 20.62
N THR A 368 -8.11 10.35 20.26
CA THR A 368 -8.33 11.40 19.25
C THR A 368 -7.05 11.66 18.46
N PRO A 369 -7.14 11.85 17.13
CA PRO A 369 -8.35 11.77 16.30
C PRO A 369 -8.86 10.33 16.11
N VAL A 370 -10.18 10.16 16.05
CA VAL A 370 -10.79 8.85 15.77
C VAL A 370 -10.45 8.39 14.36
N LEU A 371 -9.98 7.16 14.20
CA LEU A 371 -9.70 6.56 12.90
C LEU A 371 -11.00 6.08 12.23
N ASP A 372 -11.04 6.15 10.91
CA ASP A 372 -12.08 5.50 10.08
C ASP A 372 -11.66 4.10 9.61
N GLY A 373 -10.34 3.85 9.55
CA GLY A 373 -9.75 2.53 9.30
C GLY A 373 -9.94 1.58 10.48
N ILE A 374 -9.86 0.28 10.19
CA ILE A 374 -9.94 -0.79 11.19
C ILE A 374 -8.68 -1.65 11.19
N ASP A 375 -8.38 -2.30 12.31
CA ASP A 375 -7.33 -3.32 12.36
C ASP A 375 -7.78 -4.56 11.56
N VAL A 376 -7.07 -4.86 10.48
CA VAL A 376 -7.29 -6.04 9.65
C VAL A 376 -6.31 -7.20 9.96
N GLY A 377 -5.47 -7.04 10.98
CA GLY A 377 -4.57 -8.09 11.48
C GLY A 377 -5.26 -9.43 11.72
N PRO A 378 -6.48 -9.49 12.28
CA PRO A 378 -7.23 -10.74 12.41
C PRO A 378 -7.49 -11.46 11.08
N ALA A 379 -7.77 -10.74 10.00
CA ALA A 379 -7.93 -11.34 8.67
C ALA A 379 -6.59 -11.81 8.09
N LEU A 380 -5.55 -11.00 8.22
CA LEU A 380 -4.22 -11.30 7.67
C LEU A 380 -3.53 -12.45 8.39
N LEU A 381 -3.56 -12.46 9.73
CA LEU A 381 -2.79 -13.40 10.55
C LEU A 381 -3.56 -14.67 10.91
N LYS A 382 -4.90 -14.63 10.93
CA LYS A 382 -5.75 -15.70 11.47
C LYS A 382 -6.86 -16.11 10.53
N SER A 383 -6.91 -15.56 9.31
CA SER A 383 -7.98 -15.78 8.31
C SER A 383 -9.39 -15.56 8.89
N GLN A 384 -9.54 -14.62 9.80
CA GLN A 384 -10.82 -14.26 10.40
C GLN A 384 -11.55 -13.27 9.51
N SER A 385 -12.87 -13.43 9.38
CA SER A 385 -13.69 -12.47 8.64
C SER A 385 -13.74 -11.12 9.34
N LEU A 386 -13.72 -10.06 8.54
CA LEU A 386 -13.85 -8.68 8.99
C LEU A 386 -15.34 -8.28 9.15
N PRO A 387 -15.65 -7.33 10.02
CA PRO A 387 -17.01 -6.82 10.14
C PRO A 387 -17.46 -6.12 8.85
N THR A 388 -18.70 -6.37 8.43
CA THR A 388 -19.29 -5.63 7.33
C THR A 388 -19.44 -4.16 7.72
N ARG A 389 -18.85 -3.27 6.93
CA ARG A 389 -18.86 -1.82 7.16
C ARG A 389 -19.14 -1.04 5.88
N PRO A 390 -19.64 0.19 5.98
CA PRO A 390 -19.73 1.09 4.83
C PRO A 390 -18.34 1.63 4.46
N VAL A 391 -18.04 1.68 3.16
CA VAL A 391 -16.83 2.32 2.62
C VAL A 391 -17.21 3.31 1.53
N LEU A 392 -16.68 4.53 1.64
CA LEU A 392 -16.99 5.68 0.78
C LEU A 392 -15.84 5.98 -0.18
N TRP A 393 -16.16 6.26 -1.46
CA TRP A 393 -15.24 6.83 -2.44
C TRP A 393 -15.84 8.05 -3.12
N GLY A 394 -14.99 9.04 -3.36
CA GLY A 394 -15.38 10.27 -4.04
C GLY A 394 -16.27 11.17 -3.21
N ARG A 395 -16.98 12.06 -3.88
CA ARG A 395 -17.85 13.09 -3.29
C ARG A 395 -19.34 12.78 -3.56
N THR A 396 -20.18 13.09 -2.58
CA THR A 396 -21.65 13.03 -2.80
C THR A 396 -22.10 14.17 -3.72
N PRO A 397 -23.11 13.98 -4.58
CA PRO A 397 -23.89 12.75 -4.76
C PRO A 397 -23.30 11.74 -5.75
N GLN A 398 -22.22 12.08 -6.47
CA GLN A 398 -21.64 11.25 -7.54
C GLN A 398 -20.70 10.15 -7.03
N GLY A 399 -20.32 10.19 -5.75
CA GLY A 399 -19.43 9.19 -5.13
C GLY A 399 -20.07 7.81 -5.03
N ALA A 400 -19.26 6.84 -4.57
CA ALA A 400 -19.71 5.48 -4.35
C ALA A 400 -19.76 5.14 -2.85
N LEU A 401 -20.69 4.27 -2.47
CA LEU A 401 -20.76 3.62 -1.15
C LEU A 401 -20.86 2.12 -1.34
N ARG A 402 -19.98 1.36 -0.69
CA ARG A 402 -20.05 -0.10 -0.64
C ARG A 402 -20.39 -0.58 0.77
N ILE A 403 -21.31 -1.55 0.86
CA ILE A 403 -21.68 -2.23 2.12
C ILE A 403 -21.80 -3.72 1.80
N GLY A 404 -20.85 -4.53 2.23
CA GLY A 404 -20.76 -5.93 1.82
C GLY A 404 -20.67 -6.06 0.29
N PRO A 405 -21.53 -6.89 -0.37
CA PRO A 405 -21.51 -7.04 -1.82
C PRO A 405 -22.20 -5.89 -2.57
N TRP A 406 -22.95 -5.03 -1.88
CA TRP A 406 -23.73 -3.99 -2.53
C TRP A 406 -22.94 -2.70 -2.68
N LYS A 407 -22.91 -2.15 -3.88
CA LYS A 407 -22.24 -0.88 -4.19
C LYS A 407 -23.20 0.07 -4.91
N LEU A 408 -23.36 1.25 -4.34
CA LEU A 408 -24.10 2.38 -4.94
C LEU A 408 -23.09 3.35 -5.55
N VAL A 409 -23.20 3.63 -6.84
CA VAL A 409 -22.40 4.60 -7.59
C VAL A 409 -23.33 5.68 -8.16
N GLY A 410 -23.24 6.90 -7.64
CA GLY A 410 -24.27 7.90 -7.97
C GLY A 410 -25.66 7.38 -7.59
N ASN A 411 -26.48 7.05 -8.58
CA ASN A 411 -27.80 6.44 -8.42
C ASN A 411 -27.86 5.00 -8.93
N GLU A 412 -26.77 4.45 -9.46
CA GLU A 412 -26.68 3.08 -9.97
C GLU A 412 -26.35 2.12 -8.82
N LEU A 413 -26.97 0.93 -8.78
CA LEU A 413 -26.78 -0.07 -7.74
C LEU A 413 -26.25 -1.38 -8.32
N TYR A 414 -25.20 -1.92 -7.75
CA TYR A 414 -24.55 -3.16 -8.19
C TYR A 414 -24.42 -4.18 -7.06
N ASN A 415 -24.48 -5.47 -7.40
CA ASN A 415 -24.10 -6.57 -6.53
C ASN A 415 -22.75 -7.15 -7.01
N LEU A 416 -21.66 -6.76 -6.37
CA LEU A 416 -20.30 -7.11 -6.79
C LEU A 416 -19.98 -8.61 -6.67
N SER A 417 -20.75 -9.38 -5.87
CA SER A 417 -20.55 -10.84 -5.82
C SER A 417 -21.05 -11.55 -7.09
N GLU A 418 -21.97 -10.95 -7.83
CA GLU A 418 -22.55 -11.48 -9.07
C GLU A 418 -22.04 -10.71 -10.31
N ASP A 419 -21.75 -9.43 -10.14
CA ASP A 419 -21.34 -8.50 -11.21
C ASP A 419 -20.16 -7.65 -10.77
N PRO A 420 -18.94 -8.21 -10.66
CA PRO A 420 -17.74 -7.46 -10.27
C PRO A 420 -17.33 -6.41 -11.32
N LYS A 421 -17.93 -6.42 -12.52
CA LYS A 421 -17.69 -5.45 -13.59
C LYS A 421 -18.68 -4.29 -13.59
N GLU A 422 -19.63 -4.26 -12.68
CA GLU A 422 -20.60 -3.16 -12.56
C GLU A 422 -21.34 -2.87 -13.90
N THR A 423 -21.81 -3.93 -14.57
CA THR A 423 -22.44 -3.85 -15.89
C THR A 423 -23.97 -3.84 -15.82
N LYS A 424 -24.55 -4.40 -14.73
CA LYS A 424 -25.97 -4.55 -14.54
C LYS A 424 -26.49 -3.66 -13.42
N ASP A 425 -27.06 -2.53 -13.78
CA ASP A 425 -27.70 -1.63 -12.79
C ASP A 425 -28.98 -2.28 -12.23
N LEU A 426 -29.03 -2.44 -10.92
CA LEU A 426 -30.13 -3.01 -10.16
C LEU A 426 -30.98 -1.96 -9.43
N ALA A 427 -30.75 -0.66 -9.66
CA ALA A 427 -31.40 0.43 -8.94
C ALA A 427 -32.93 0.38 -9.06
N SER A 428 -33.47 0.12 -10.24
CA SER A 428 -34.91 0.01 -10.47
C SER A 428 -35.55 -1.20 -9.77
N ILE A 429 -34.76 -2.26 -9.52
CA ILE A 429 -35.23 -3.48 -8.85
C ILE A 429 -35.21 -3.31 -7.32
N TYR A 430 -34.26 -2.53 -6.78
CA TYR A 430 -34.09 -2.33 -5.35
C TYR A 430 -34.12 -0.84 -4.93
N PRO A 431 -35.20 -0.07 -5.22
CA PRO A 431 -35.25 1.38 -4.99
C PRO A 431 -35.11 1.75 -3.50
N GLN A 432 -35.61 0.92 -2.59
CA GLN A 432 -35.47 1.14 -1.14
C GLN A 432 -34.03 1.02 -0.67
N ARG A 433 -33.25 0.07 -1.24
CA ARG A 433 -31.83 -0.09 -0.96
C ARG A 433 -31.05 1.13 -1.47
N VAL A 434 -31.34 1.61 -2.68
CA VAL A 434 -30.76 2.84 -3.24
C VAL A 434 -30.97 4.02 -2.29
N SER A 435 -32.21 4.25 -1.88
CA SER A 435 -32.57 5.36 -0.95
C SER A 435 -31.82 5.24 0.38
N LYS A 436 -31.77 4.03 0.97
CA LYS A 436 -31.05 3.81 2.24
C LYS A 436 -29.55 4.07 2.10
N MET A 437 -28.91 3.51 1.07
CA MET A 437 -27.47 3.67 0.83
C MET A 437 -27.11 5.11 0.46
N ALA A 438 -27.94 5.82 -0.33
CA ALA A 438 -27.73 7.23 -0.66
C ALA A 438 -27.77 8.11 0.61
N LYS A 439 -28.71 7.86 1.54
CA LYS A 439 -28.76 8.56 2.83
C LYS A 439 -27.51 8.29 3.68
N GLN A 440 -27.06 7.02 3.74
CA GLN A 440 -25.84 6.65 4.47
C GLN A 440 -24.60 7.32 3.86
N ARG A 441 -24.46 7.26 2.51
CA ARG A 441 -23.36 7.91 1.78
C ARG A 441 -23.28 9.39 2.11
N LYS A 442 -24.43 10.09 2.05
CA LYS A 442 -24.52 11.51 2.38
C LYS A 442 -24.09 11.77 3.84
N GLY A 443 -24.57 10.98 4.79
CA GLY A 443 -24.26 11.15 6.22
C GLY A 443 -22.76 10.94 6.51
N ILE A 444 -22.13 9.90 5.94
CA ILE A 444 -20.69 9.65 6.11
C ILE A 444 -19.88 10.79 5.51
N PHE A 445 -20.23 11.24 4.29
CA PHE A 445 -19.54 12.35 3.65
C PHE A 445 -19.65 13.64 4.46
N GLU A 446 -20.86 14.02 4.89
CA GLU A 446 -21.08 15.23 5.69
C GLU A 446 -20.37 15.18 7.05
N GLN A 447 -20.23 14.00 7.64
CA GLN A 447 -19.46 13.82 8.87
C GLN A 447 -17.95 14.00 8.59
N ALA A 448 -17.45 13.40 7.51
CA ALA A 448 -16.03 13.46 7.18
C ALA A 448 -15.59 14.87 6.75
N ILE A 449 -16.41 15.59 5.98
CA ILE A 449 -16.04 16.91 5.48
C ILE A 449 -16.07 18.01 6.55
N ARG A 450 -16.82 17.81 7.66
CA ARG A 450 -16.88 18.77 8.76
C ARG A 450 -15.55 18.98 9.47
N ASP A 451 -14.68 17.99 9.43
CA ASP A 451 -13.35 18.07 10.05
C ASP A 451 -12.33 18.75 9.11
N SER A 452 -12.70 19.01 7.84
CA SER A 452 -11.82 19.62 6.85
C SER A 452 -11.48 21.05 7.21
N PRO A 453 -10.20 21.44 7.21
CA PRO A 453 -9.79 22.82 7.45
C PRO A 453 -9.98 23.74 6.21
N TYR A 454 -10.35 23.18 5.06
CA TYR A 454 -10.42 23.89 3.77
C TYR A 454 -11.82 23.99 3.18
N ASP A 455 -12.85 23.36 3.78
CA ASP A 455 -14.22 23.29 3.21
C ASP A 455 -15.29 23.85 4.15
#